data_01c3059274e9b2338e5963e0ad623ff7
#
_entry.id   01c3059274e9b2338e5963e0ad623ff7
#
_cell.length_a   1.000
_cell.length_b   1.000
_cell.length_c   1.000
_cell.angle_alpha   90.00
_cell.angle_beta   90.00
_cell.angle_gamma   90.00
#
_symmetry.space_group_name_H-M   'P 1'
#
loop_
_entity.id
_entity.type
_entity.pdbx_description
1 polymer ?
#
loop_
_entity_poly.entity_id
_entity_poly.type
_entity_poly.pdbx_seq_one_letter_code
_entity_poly.pdbx_strand_id
1 'polypeptide(L)'
;MARSSKLPESLMRNSVFSATFGTGLSLVTLATTSKPNKNNTEAMSAVRTASTVLKKDFMKEVLILLGTNLGDKRENLAKAIESIGRFGKIDTTSSFYESPAWGYESAASYLNQVLLLHTAIEPELLMHGLLAVEQELGRERLAEGYADRLIDIDILSIDRLVQQTALLELPHPRMHLRRFTLLPLQEVHPDWIHPILGQSVSALLEVCPDTAVPRKLI
;
A
#
# COMPACT_ATOMS: atom_id res chain seq x y z
N MET A 1 29.65 48.57 -29.64
CA MET A 1 30.72 47.57 -29.60
C MET A 1 30.66 46.79 -28.30
N ALA A 2 30.00 45.64 -28.31
CA ALA A 2 29.89 44.76 -27.14
C ALA A 2 30.97 43.67 -27.22
N ARG A 3 31.83 43.62 -26.24
CA ARG A 3 32.86 42.58 -26.12
C ARG A 3 32.22 41.27 -25.65
N SER A 4 32.27 40.25 -26.51
CA SER A 4 31.97 38.88 -26.17
C SER A 4 33.09 38.33 -25.29
N SER A 5 32.82 38.09 -24.01
CA SER A 5 33.69 37.34 -23.12
C SER A 5 33.38 35.85 -23.25
N LYS A 6 34.25 35.11 -23.92
CA LYS A 6 34.22 33.64 -23.92
C LYS A 6 34.57 33.14 -22.50
N LEU A 7 33.66 32.37 -21.93
CA LEU A 7 33.90 31.62 -20.70
C LEU A 7 34.97 30.53 -20.94
N PRO A 8 35.85 30.23 -19.97
CA PRO A 8 36.89 29.24 -20.10
C PRO A 8 36.32 27.81 -20.22
N GLU A 9 36.92 27.01 -21.11
CA GLU A 9 36.53 25.63 -21.44
C GLU A 9 36.53 24.64 -20.22
N SER A 10 37.10 25.02 -19.10
CA SER A 10 37.13 24.21 -17.88
C SER A 10 35.76 24.09 -17.19
N LEU A 11 34.79 24.94 -17.54
CA LEU A 11 33.43 24.94 -16.94
C LEU A 11 32.40 24.10 -17.72
N MET A 12 32.78 23.54 -18.89
CA MET A 12 31.85 22.76 -19.73
C MET A 12 31.78 21.25 -19.40
N ARG A 13 32.44 20.76 -18.35
CA ARG A 13 32.50 19.32 -18.08
C ARG A 13 31.59 18.79 -16.97
N ASN A 14 30.73 19.62 -16.39
CA ASN A 14 29.77 19.16 -15.40
C ASN A 14 28.33 19.52 -15.83
N SER A 15 27.63 18.56 -16.42
CA SER A 15 26.21 18.69 -16.68
C SER A 15 25.44 18.42 -15.37
N VAL A 16 24.85 19.46 -14.82
CA VAL A 16 23.94 19.34 -13.67
C VAL A 16 22.54 19.11 -14.22
N PHE A 17 21.97 17.94 -14.00
CA PHE A 17 20.57 17.69 -14.25
C PHE A 17 19.79 17.92 -12.94
N SER A 18 18.87 18.90 -12.95
CA SER A 18 17.94 19.13 -11.86
C SER A 18 16.61 18.48 -12.24
N ALA A 19 16.16 17.52 -11.45
CA ALA A 19 14.79 17.00 -11.53
C ALA A 19 14.01 17.54 -10.31
N THR A 20 12.95 18.30 -10.58
CA THR A 20 12.07 18.83 -9.54
C THR A 20 10.88 17.89 -9.41
N PHE A 21 10.75 17.23 -8.25
CA PHE A 21 9.54 16.51 -7.88
C PHE A 21 8.63 17.44 -7.07
N GLY A 22 7.30 17.28 -7.18
CA GLY A 22 6.26 18.21 -6.76
C GLY A 22 6.17 18.59 -5.27
N THR A 23 7.21 18.39 -4.46
CA THR A 23 7.28 18.76 -3.03
C THR A 23 8.37 19.79 -2.70
N GLY A 24 8.95 20.44 -3.71
CA GLY A 24 9.94 21.51 -3.48
C GLY A 24 11.33 21.05 -3.01
N LEU A 25 11.61 19.74 -2.93
CA LEU A 25 12.96 19.22 -2.68
C LEU A 25 13.68 19.00 -4.01
N SER A 26 14.76 19.76 -4.24
CA SER A 26 15.66 19.54 -5.37
C SER A 26 16.71 18.50 -5.02
N LEU A 27 16.65 17.33 -5.65
CA LEU A 27 17.75 16.36 -5.61
C LEU A 27 18.78 16.72 -6.69
N VAL A 28 19.94 17.23 -6.28
CA VAL A 28 21.05 17.51 -7.21
C VAL A 28 21.80 16.22 -7.47
N THR A 29 21.61 15.63 -8.64
CA THR A 29 22.42 14.48 -9.09
C THR A 29 23.65 14.99 -9.84
N LEU A 30 24.82 14.91 -9.21
CA LEU A 30 26.10 15.16 -9.85
C LEU A 30 26.51 13.92 -10.67
N ALA A 31 26.32 13.96 -11.98
CA ALA A 31 26.89 12.98 -12.88
C ALA A 31 28.31 13.40 -13.28
N THR A 32 29.34 12.76 -12.72
CA THR A 32 30.71 12.96 -13.13
C THR A 32 31.11 11.89 -14.15
N THR A 33 31.56 12.31 -15.33
CA THR A 33 32.09 11.41 -16.38
C THR A 33 33.58 11.13 -16.21
N SER A 34 34.16 11.34 -15.03
CA SER A 34 35.58 11.06 -14.74
C SER A 34 35.75 9.62 -14.22
N LYS A 35 36.90 9.00 -14.52
CA LYS A 35 37.29 7.67 -14.04
C LYS A 35 37.15 7.59 -12.52
N PRO A 36 36.68 6.43 -11.96
CA PRO A 36 36.47 6.28 -10.54
C PRO A 36 37.77 6.51 -9.75
N ASN A 37 37.75 7.51 -8.89
CA ASN A 37 38.74 7.77 -7.86
C ASN A 37 38.18 7.34 -6.52
N LYS A 38 39.00 6.86 -5.57
CA LYS A 38 38.58 6.39 -4.23
C LYS A 38 37.63 7.36 -3.53
N ASN A 39 37.90 8.66 -3.60
CA ASN A 39 37.05 9.69 -2.99
C ASN A 39 35.65 9.81 -3.67
N ASN A 40 35.55 9.45 -4.95
CA ASN A 40 34.29 9.47 -5.70
C ASN A 40 33.43 8.25 -5.37
N THR A 41 34.07 7.12 -5.05
CA THR A 41 33.39 5.87 -4.66
C THR A 41 32.72 6.01 -3.29
N GLU A 42 33.38 6.68 -2.34
CA GLU A 42 32.81 6.96 -1.00
C GLU A 42 31.66 7.97 -1.08
N ALA A 43 31.80 9.04 -1.86
CA ALA A 43 30.73 10.01 -2.09
C ALA A 43 29.51 9.37 -2.78
N MET A 44 29.73 8.51 -3.78
CA MET A 44 28.66 7.74 -4.45
C MET A 44 27.99 6.74 -3.52
N SER A 45 28.75 6.10 -2.62
CA SER A 45 28.23 5.21 -1.60
C SER A 45 27.36 5.97 -0.61
N ALA A 46 27.83 7.12 -0.12
CA ALA A 46 27.07 7.99 0.80
C ALA A 46 25.77 8.51 0.16
N VAL A 47 25.81 8.93 -1.12
CA VAL A 47 24.61 9.36 -1.86
C VAL A 47 23.63 8.20 -2.07
N ARG A 48 24.11 6.98 -2.37
CA ARG A 48 23.25 5.79 -2.46
C ARG A 48 22.61 5.45 -1.10
N THR A 49 23.41 5.49 -0.03
CA THR A 49 22.90 5.24 1.33
C THR A 49 21.89 6.29 1.73
N ALA A 50 22.16 7.57 1.52
CA ALA A 50 21.22 8.66 1.78
C ALA A 50 19.95 8.54 0.94
N SER A 51 20.06 8.21 -0.35
CA SER A 51 18.91 7.99 -1.23
C SER A 51 18.08 6.77 -0.79
N THR A 52 18.71 5.72 -0.27
CA THR A 52 18.02 4.54 0.25
C THR A 52 17.32 4.83 1.57
N VAL A 53 17.96 5.58 2.46
CA VAL A 53 17.39 6.03 3.75
C VAL A 53 16.20 6.96 3.48
N LEU A 54 16.38 8.00 2.62
CA LEU A 54 15.29 8.92 2.26
C LEU A 54 14.10 8.20 1.61
N LYS A 55 14.34 7.18 0.75
CA LYS A 55 13.25 6.37 0.20
C LYS A 55 12.50 5.60 1.27
N LYS A 56 13.21 5.10 2.30
CA LYS A 56 12.58 4.34 3.38
C LYS A 56 11.69 5.24 4.25
N ASP A 57 12.10 6.49 4.49
CA ASP A 57 11.34 7.46 5.31
C ASP A 57 10.02 7.92 4.65
N PHE A 58 9.84 7.69 3.34
CA PHE A 58 8.61 8.03 2.60
C PHE A 58 7.72 6.82 2.29
N MET A 59 8.15 5.59 2.61
CA MET A 59 7.37 4.39 2.35
C MET A 59 6.38 4.18 3.50
N LYS A 60 5.10 4.20 3.16
CA LYS A 60 3.98 3.92 4.07
C LYS A 60 3.70 2.42 4.11
N GLU A 61 3.39 1.90 5.28
CA GLU A 61 2.86 0.54 5.48
C GLU A 61 1.34 0.59 5.35
N VAL A 62 0.82 -0.13 4.37
CA VAL A 62 -0.61 -0.18 4.06
C VAL A 62 -1.12 -1.59 4.26
N LEU A 63 -2.04 -1.78 5.18
CA LEU A 63 -2.77 -3.03 5.37
C LEU A 63 -4.02 -3.01 4.50
N ILE A 64 -4.16 -4.02 3.64
CA ILE A 64 -5.25 -4.15 2.68
C ILE A 64 -5.96 -5.49 2.90
N LEU A 65 -7.28 -5.44 2.99
CA LEU A 65 -8.14 -6.63 2.99
C LEU A 65 -8.67 -6.86 1.58
N LEU A 66 -8.57 -8.09 1.14
CA LEU A 66 -9.18 -8.60 -0.09
C LEU A 66 -10.32 -9.54 0.27
N GLY A 67 -11.44 -9.44 -0.42
CA GLY A 67 -12.60 -10.31 -0.24
C GLY A 67 -13.26 -10.66 -1.57
N THR A 68 -13.70 -11.90 -1.74
CA THR A 68 -14.41 -12.38 -2.93
C THR A 68 -15.35 -13.52 -2.57
N ASN A 69 -16.53 -13.59 -3.19
CA ASN A 69 -17.44 -14.73 -3.02
C ASN A 69 -18.08 -15.24 -4.33
N LEU A 70 -17.67 -14.69 -5.47
CA LEU A 70 -18.13 -15.13 -6.80
C LEU A 70 -16.98 -15.72 -7.63
N GLY A 71 -17.33 -16.61 -8.55
CA GLY A 71 -16.40 -17.21 -9.52
C GLY A 71 -15.28 -18.03 -8.87
N ASP A 72 -14.11 -18.06 -9.52
CA ASP A 72 -12.90 -18.67 -8.95
C ASP A 72 -12.28 -17.69 -7.95
N LYS A 73 -12.60 -17.90 -6.68
CA LYS A 73 -12.20 -17.03 -5.59
C LYS A 73 -10.68 -16.92 -5.43
N ARG A 74 -9.94 -18.01 -5.64
CA ARG A 74 -8.47 -18.00 -5.53
C ARG A 74 -7.84 -17.26 -6.70
N GLU A 75 -8.36 -17.45 -7.90
CA GLU A 75 -7.91 -16.72 -9.09
C GLU A 75 -8.20 -15.22 -8.97
N ASN A 76 -9.37 -14.84 -8.47
CA ASN A 76 -9.73 -13.44 -8.25
C ASN A 76 -8.77 -12.74 -7.28
N LEU A 77 -8.44 -13.39 -6.14
CA LEU A 77 -7.47 -12.84 -5.18
C LEU A 77 -6.07 -12.76 -5.78
N ALA A 78 -5.63 -13.77 -6.54
CA ALA A 78 -4.32 -13.76 -7.19
C ALA A 78 -4.19 -12.60 -8.19
N LYS A 79 -5.21 -12.38 -9.05
CA LYS A 79 -5.26 -11.24 -9.99
C LYS A 79 -5.26 -9.89 -9.28
N ALA A 80 -5.99 -9.78 -8.16
CA ALA A 80 -6.02 -8.57 -7.36
C ALA A 80 -4.63 -8.27 -6.78
N ILE A 81 -3.95 -9.26 -6.19
CA ILE A 81 -2.60 -9.13 -5.64
C ILE A 81 -1.60 -8.70 -6.74
N GLU A 82 -1.63 -9.34 -7.90
CA GLU A 82 -0.79 -8.97 -9.04
C GLU A 82 -1.03 -7.49 -9.45
N SER A 83 -2.29 -7.08 -9.55
CA SER A 83 -2.65 -5.71 -9.91
C SER A 83 -2.24 -4.69 -8.85
N ILE A 84 -2.36 -5.01 -7.55
CA ILE A 84 -1.93 -4.17 -6.44
C ILE A 84 -0.40 -3.99 -6.42
N GLY A 85 0.35 -5.00 -6.87
CA GLY A 85 1.81 -4.94 -6.96
C GLY A 85 2.35 -3.76 -7.80
N ARG A 86 1.55 -3.16 -8.68
CA ARG A 86 1.94 -1.95 -9.44
C ARG A 86 1.94 -0.66 -8.60
N PHE A 87 1.33 -0.67 -7.42
CA PHE A 87 1.32 0.48 -6.50
C PHE A 87 2.44 0.48 -5.47
N GLY A 88 3.18 -0.63 -5.34
CA GLY A 88 4.27 -0.74 -4.37
C GLY A 88 4.78 -2.16 -4.20
N LYS A 89 5.59 -2.36 -3.16
CA LYS A 89 6.10 -3.68 -2.81
C LYS A 89 5.15 -4.38 -1.85
N ILE A 90 4.59 -5.51 -2.24
CA ILE A 90 3.89 -6.40 -1.32
C ILE A 90 4.95 -7.16 -0.51
N ASP A 91 4.91 -7.01 0.79
CA ASP A 91 5.89 -7.60 1.70
C ASP A 91 5.45 -8.99 2.17
N THR A 92 4.18 -9.11 2.56
CA THR A 92 3.60 -10.38 3.01
C THR A 92 2.10 -10.43 2.72
N THR A 93 1.58 -11.65 2.66
CA THR A 93 0.15 -11.94 2.55
C THR A 93 -0.23 -13.02 3.56
N SER A 94 -1.44 -12.95 4.11
CA SER A 94 -1.96 -14.00 4.98
C SER A 94 -2.30 -15.27 4.20
N SER A 95 -2.58 -16.33 4.91
CA SER A 95 -3.35 -17.46 4.39
C SER A 95 -4.75 -17.01 3.95
N PHE A 96 -5.45 -17.87 3.23
CA PHE A 96 -6.86 -17.65 2.90
C PHE A 96 -7.76 -17.97 4.09
N TYR A 97 -8.75 -17.12 4.30
CA TYR A 97 -9.77 -17.30 5.35
C TYR A 97 -11.16 -17.33 4.73
N GLU A 98 -11.84 -18.46 4.87
CA GLU A 98 -13.21 -18.61 4.42
C GLU A 98 -14.18 -18.20 5.54
N SER A 99 -15.16 -17.36 5.21
CA SER A 99 -16.16 -16.87 6.15
C SER A 99 -17.56 -16.81 5.51
N PRO A 100 -18.65 -16.83 6.29
CA PRO A 100 -19.95 -16.44 5.77
C PRO A 100 -19.94 -14.96 5.35
N ALA A 101 -20.95 -14.53 4.60
CA ALA A 101 -21.20 -13.11 4.35
C ALA A 101 -21.45 -12.38 5.67
N TRP A 102 -20.98 -11.14 5.77
CA TRP A 102 -21.13 -10.32 6.96
C TRP A 102 -22.13 -9.19 6.72
N GLY A 103 -23.17 -9.12 7.58
CA GLY A 103 -24.17 -8.06 7.54
C GLY A 103 -25.29 -8.26 6.51
N TYR A 104 -25.30 -9.38 5.78
CA TYR A 104 -26.36 -9.79 4.86
C TYR A 104 -26.35 -11.31 4.64
N GLU A 105 -27.44 -11.86 4.10
CA GLU A 105 -27.53 -13.27 3.76
C GLU A 105 -26.99 -13.51 2.35
N SER A 106 -26.07 -14.48 2.22
CA SER A 106 -25.59 -15.01 0.96
C SER A 106 -25.38 -16.52 1.07
N ALA A 107 -25.72 -17.24 0.02
CA ALA A 107 -25.45 -18.68 -0.08
C ALA A 107 -23.96 -18.96 -0.33
N ALA A 108 -23.21 -17.97 -0.81
CA ALA A 108 -21.79 -18.10 -1.13
C ALA A 108 -20.91 -17.62 0.03
N SER A 109 -19.98 -18.47 0.49
CA SER A 109 -18.95 -18.06 1.43
C SER A 109 -17.94 -17.11 0.79
N TYR A 110 -17.43 -16.18 1.56
CA TYR A 110 -16.30 -15.33 1.18
C TYR A 110 -14.98 -16.04 1.36
N LEU A 111 -14.03 -15.72 0.50
CA LEU A 111 -12.61 -15.98 0.69
C LEU A 111 -11.93 -14.64 0.92
N ASN A 112 -11.26 -14.50 2.08
CA ASN A 112 -10.62 -13.27 2.51
C ASN A 112 -9.12 -13.47 2.66
N GLN A 113 -8.36 -12.40 2.41
CA GLN A 113 -6.91 -12.38 2.59
C GLN A 113 -6.47 -10.95 2.95
N VAL A 114 -5.52 -10.81 3.87
CA VAL A 114 -4.89 -9.52 4.17
C VAL A 114 -3.48 -9.51 3.58
N LEU A 115 -3.06 -8.37 3.06
CA LEU A 115 -1.69 -8.13 2.62
C LEU A 115 -1.12 -6.85 3.23
N LEU A 116 0.21 -6.80 3.34
CA LEU A 116 0.99 -5.63 3.69
C LEU A 116 1.68 -5.10 2.44
N LEU A 117 1.33 -3.87 2.07
CA LEU A 117 1.90 -3.13 0.95
C LEU A 117 2.77 -1.99 1.46
N HIS A 118 4.01 -1.88 0.95
CA HIS A 118 4.85 -0.71 1.14
C HIS A 118 4.77 0.20 -0.09
N THR A 119 4.33 1.45 0.09
CA THR A 119 4.14 2.40 -1.01
C THR A 119 4.46 3.84 -0.60
N ALA A 120 4.90 4.65 -1.58
CA ALA A 120 5.05 6.09 -1.42
C ALA A 120 3.83 6.88 -1.95
N ILE A 121 2.79 6.18 -2.42
CA ILE A 121 1.59 6.81 -2.98
C ILE A 121 0.76 7.44 -1.85
N GLU A 122 0.18 8.62 -2.13
CA GLU A 122 -0.70 9.27 -1.17
C GLU A 122 -2.01 8.50 -0.98
N PRO A 123 -2.62 8.52 0.24
CA PRO A 123 -3.72 7.64 0.61
C PRO A 123 -4.92 7.67 -0.35
N GLU A 124 -5.39 8.87 -0.72
CA GLU A 124 -6.54 9.00 -1.62
C GLU A 124 -6.23 8.55 -3.05
N LEU A 125 -5.00 8.83 -3.53
CA LEU A 125 -4.57 8.37 -4.84
C LEU A 125 -4.44 6.85 -4.89
N LEU A 126 -3.95 6.22 -3.81
CA LEU A 126 -3.93 4.77 -3.69
C LEU A 126 -5.35 4.20 -3.71
N MET A 127 -6.28 4.80 -2.94
CA MET A 127 -7.68 4.37 -2.92
C MET A 127 -8.31 4.43 -4.31
N HIS A 128 -8.10 5.51 -5.06
CA HIS A 128 -8.55 5.60 -6.46
C HIS A 128 -7.96 4.49 -7.34
N GLY A 129 -6.68 4.18 -7.15
CA GLY A 129 -6.01 3.08 -7.86
C GLY A 129 -6.63 1.72 -7.55
N LEU A 130 -6.93 1.45 -6.27
CA LEU A 130 -7.55 0.19 -5.84
C LEU A 130 -8.98 0.04 -6.36
N LEU A 131 -9.76 1.14 -6.38
CA LEU A 131 -11.10 1.15 -6.99
C LEU A 131 -11.04 0.87 -8.50
N ALA A 132 -10.01 1.36 -9.19
CA ALA A 132 -9.80 1.05 -10.61
C ALA A 132 -9.47 -0.44 -10.81
N VAL A 133 -8.66 -1.05 -9.93
CA VAL A 133 -8.39 -2.50 -9.94
C VAL A 133 -9.69 -3.31 -9.81
N GLU A 134 -10.56 -2.95 -8.89
CA GLU A 134 -11.86 -3.63 -8.73
C GLU A 134 -12.68 -3.59 -10.02
N GLN A 135 -12.73 -2.43 -10.68
CA GLN A 135 -13.44 -2.26 -11.96
C GLN A 135 -12.79 -3.08 -13.09
N GLU A 136 -11.45 -3.07 -13.19
CA GLU A 136 -10.69 -3.87 -14.16
C GLU A 136 -10.96 -5.38 -14.01
N LEU A 137 -11.17 -5.84 -12.76
CA LEU A 137 -11.49 -7.23 -12.43
C LEU A 137 -12.98 -7.57 -12.54
N GLY A 138 -13.81 -6.64 -13.04
CA GLY A 138 -15.21 -6.87 -13.35
C GLY A 138 -16.18 -6.61 -12.18
N ARG A 139 -15.77 -5.84 -11.16
CA ARG A 139 -16.69 -5.42 -10.11
C ARG A 139 -17.71 -4.43 -10.68
N GLU A 140 -18.97 -4.82 -10.69
CA GLU A 140 -20.10 -3.92 -10.94
C GLU A 140 -20.60 -3.35 -9.61
N ARG A 141 -20.71 -2.03 -9.50
CA ARG A 141 -21.31 -1.38 -8.34
C ARG A 141 -22.82 -1.32 -8.55
N LEU A 142 -23.56 -2.13 -7.79
CA LEU A 142 -24.99 -2.00 -7.70
C LEU A 142 -25.33 -0.76 -6.86
N ALA A 143 -26.45 -0.11 -7.22
CA ALA A 143 -26.78 1.21 -6.65
C ALA A 143 -27.03 1.22 -5.14
N GLU A 144 -27.38 0.10 -4.51
CA GLU A 144 -27.67 0.02 -3.06
C GLU A 144 -27.28 -1.33 -2.47
N GLY A 145 -26.66 -1.31 -1.26
CA GLY A 145 -26.53 -2.43 -0.34
C GLY A 145 -25.30 -3.31 -0.51
N TYR A 146 -25.24 -4.33 0.32
CA TYR A 146 -24.26 -5.41 0.23
C TYR A 146 -24.69 -6.41 -0.85
N ALA A 147 -23.78 -6.82 -1.69
CA ALA A 147 -24.01 -7.80 -2.76
C ALA A 147 -22.80 -8.73 -2.90
N ASP A 148 -23.07 -9.89 -3.46
CA ASP A 148 -22.01 -10.80 -3.90
C ASP A 148 -21.12 -10.14 -4.95
N ARG A 149 -19.80 -10.38 -4.86
CA ARG A 149 -18.82 -9.65 -5.68
C ARG A 149 -17.61 -10.48 -6.07
N LEU A 150 -17.11 -10.20 -7.28
CA LEU A 150 -15.89 -10.82 -7.77
C LEU A 150 -14.67 -10.44 -6.95
N ILE A 151 -14.59 -9.18 -6.51
CA ILE A 151 -13.49 -8.70 -5.66
C ILE A 151 -13.93 -7.46 -4.87
N ASP A 152 -13.41 -7.34 -3.66
CA ASP A 152 -13.52 -6.20 -2.75
C ASP A 152 -12.12 -5.88 -2.21
N ILE A 153 -11.71 -4.61 -2.26
CA ILE A 153 -10.37 -4.19 -1.86
C ILE A 153 -10.49 -3.02 -0.88
N ASP A 154 -10.37 -3.30 0.40
CA ASP A 154 -10.49 -2.32 1.48
C ASP A 154 -9.10 -1.97 2.05
N ILE A 155 -8.77 -0.67 2.16
CA ILE A 155 -7.63 -0.21 2.96
C ILE A 155 -8.04 -0.28 4.44
N LEU A 156 -7.35 -1.10 5.23
CA LEU A 156 -7.59 -1.24 6.67
C LEU A 156 -6.91 -0.14 7.47
N SER A 157 -5.63 0.11 7.18
CA SER A 157 -4.85 1.18 7.80
C SER A 157 -3.66 1.58 6.93
N ILE A 158 -3.15 2.78 7.14
CA ILE A 158 -1.90 3.28 6.58
C ILE A 158 -1.07 3.81 7.75
N ASP A 159 0.03 3.13 8.09
CA ASP A 159 0.82 3.44 9.29
C ASP A 159 -0.10 3.63 10.52
N ARG A 160 0.04 4.78 11.19
CA ARG A 160 -0.85 5.20 12.29
C ARG A 160 -1.79 6.34 11.88
N LEU A 161 -2.00 6.55 10.57
CA LEU A 161 -2.82 7.64 10.05
C LEU A 161 -4.28 7.49 10.51
N VAL A 162 -4.80 8.58 11.06
CA VAL A 162 -6.23 8.74 11.34
C VAL A 162 -6.74 9.82 10.42
N GLN A 163 -7.66 9.45 9.52
CA GLN A 163 -8.19 10.34 8.49
C GLN A 163 -9.65 10.00 8.22
N GLN A 164 -10.44 11.04 7.96
CA GLN A 164 -11.82 10.87 7.50
C GLN A 164 -12.09 11.87 6.38
N THR A 165 -12.29 11.34 5.17
CA THR A 165 -12.70 12.09 4.00
C THR A 165 -13.91 11.43 3.36
N ALA A 166 -14.48 12.04 2.32
CA ALA A 166 -15.60 11.45 1.59
C ALA A 166 -15.22 10.13 0.87
N LEU A 167 -13.92 9.94 0.57
CA LEU A 167 -13.42 8.78 -0.16
C LEU A 167 -12.84 7.71 0.75
N LEU A 168 -12.17 8.11 1.85
CA LEU A 168 -11.35 7.22 2.66
C LEU A 168 -11.44 7.56 4.14
N GLU A 169 -11.80 6.57 4.96
CA GLU A 169 -11.78 6.65 6.42
C GLU A 169 -10.76 5.63 6.96
N LEU A 170 -9.80 6.12 7.73
CA LEU A 170 -8.71 5.34 8.32
C LEU A 170 -8.59 5.57 9.83
N PRO A 171 -8.36 4.51 10.62
CA PRO A 171 -8.43 3.11 10.21
C PRO A 171 -9.83 2.76 9.73
N HIS A 172 -9.98 1.71 8.92
CA HIS A 172 -11.28 1.29 8.39
C HIS A 172 -12.29 1.12 9.53
N PRO A 173 -13.45 1.81 9.49
CA PRO A 173 -14.31 2.02 10.67
C PRO A 173 -14.88 0.75 11.27
N ARG A 174 -14.97 -0.34 10.51
CA ARG A 174 -15.56 -1.61 10.95
C ARG A 174 -14.56 -2.77 11.05
N MET A 175 -13.24 -2.51 10.88
CA MET A 175 -12.26 -3.59 10.86
C MET A 175 -12.21 -4.37 12.19
N HIS A 176 -12.33 -3.67 13.32
CA HIS A 176 -12.29 -4.23 14.66
C HIS A 176 -13.54 -5.03 15.03
N LEU A 177 -14.61 -4.95 14.25
CA LEU A 177 -15.88 -5.66 14.46
C LEU A 177 -15.97 -6.97 13.66
N ARG A 178 -14.91 -7.36 12.93
CA ARG A 178 -14.95 -8.42 11.92
C ARG A 178 -13.83 -9.43 12.10
N ARG A 179 -14.16 -10.67 12.49
CA ARG A 179 -13.16 -11.73 12.68
C ARG A 179 -12.45 -12.09 11.38
N PHE A 180 -13.15 -12.04 10.25
CA PHE A 180 -12.54 -12.32 8.93
C PHE A 180 -11.53 -11.26 8.48
N THR A 181 -11.51 -10.09 9.15
CA THR A 181 -10.48 -9.06 9.01
C THR A 181 -9.36 -9.26 10.02
N LEU A 182 -9.69 -9.47 11.30
CA LEU A 182 -8.72 -9.52 12.40
C LEU A 182 -7.83 -10.77 12.36
N LEU A 183 -8.39 -11.94 12.02
CA LEU A 183 -7.60 -13.19 11.98
C LEU A 183 -6.48 -13.14 10.93
N PRO A 184 -6.75 -12.79 9.64
CA PRO A 184 -5.68 -12.65 8.67
C PRO A 184 -4.76 -11.46 8.97
N LEU A 185 -5.25 -10.39 9.60
CA LEU A 185 -4.41 -9.27 10.03
C LEU A 185 -3.41 -9.71 11.11
N GLN A 186 -3.84 -10.53 12.08
CA GLN A 186 -2.95 -11.06 13.12
C GLN A 186 -1.80 -11.90 12.52
N GLU A 187 -2.06 -12.60 11.43
CA GLU A 187 -1.03 -13.38 10.72
C GLU A 187 -0.01 -12.48 10.02
N VAL A 188 -0.46 -11.40 9.38
CA VAL A 188 0.38 -10.48 8.59
C VAL A 188 1.14 -9.50 9.48
N HIS A 189 0.49 -8.98 10.53
CA HIS A 189 1.06 -7.95 11.39
C HIS A 189 0.61 -8.14 12.85
N PRO A 190 1.16 -9.16 13.57
CA PRO A 190 0.72 -9.52 14.93
C PRO A 190 0.87 -8.39 15.94
N ASP A 191 1.87 -7.52 15.77
CA ASP A 191 2.19 -6.41 16.68
C ASP A 191 1.44 -5.11 16.35
N TRP A 192 0.54 -5.14 15.35
CA TRP A 192 -0.21 -3.96 14.95
C TRP A 192 -1.14 -3.47 16.08
N ILE A 193 -1.11 -2.16 16.31
CA ILE A 193 -1.95 -1.50 17.32
C ILE A 193 -2.94 -0.57 16.61
N HIS A 194 -4.22 -0.72 16.92
CA HIS A 194 -5.27 0.14 16.36
C HIS A 194 -5.05 1.59 16.76
N PRO A 195 -4.86 2.54 15.82
CA PRO A 195 -4.40 3.90 16.12
C PRO A 195 -5.37 4.72 16.97
N ILE A 196 -6.68 4.40 16.94
CA ILE A 196 -7.71 5.09 17.73
C ILE A 196 -7.97 4.34 19.04
N LEU A 197 -8.14 3.00 18.98
CA LEU A 197 -8.54 2.20 20.16
C LEU A 197 -7.35 1.88 21.08
N GLY A 198 -6.11 1.98 20.58
CA GLY A 198 -4.90 1.65 21.35
C GLY A 198 -4.77 0.17 21.69
N GLN A 199 -5.55 -0.70 21.04
CA GLN A 199 -5.60 -2.15 21.31
C GLN A 199 -4.82 -2.93 20.25
N SER A 200 -4.17 -4.02 20.67
CA SER A 200 -3.55 -4.98 19.76
C SER A 200 -4.60 -5.79 19.00
N VAL A 201 -4.21 -6.42 17.89
CA VAL A 201 -5.09 -7.33 17.14
C VAL A 201 -5.62 -8.46 18.02
N SER A 202 -4.79 -9.02 18.90
CA SER A 202 -5.20 -10.06 19.85
C SER A 202 -6.26 -9.57 20.81
N ALA A 203 -6.09 -8.38 21.40
CA ALA A 203 -7.08 -7.78 22.29
C ALA A 203 -8.40 -7.46 21.57
N LEU A 204 -8.32 -7.00 20.32
CA LEU A 204 -9.51 -6.77 19.49
C LEU A 204 -10.24 -8.08 19.17
N LEU A 205 -9.53 -9.19 18.93
CA LEU A 205 -10.14 -10.50 18.70
C LEU A 205 -10.88 -11.04 19.93
N GLU A 206 -10.38 -10.77 21.15
CA GLU A 206 -11.02 -11.19 22.41
C GLU A 206 -12.38 -10.50 22.60
N VAL A 207 -12.49 -9.23 22.22
CA VAL A 207 -13.72 -8.42 22.41
C VAL A 207 -14.59 -8.30 21.15
N CYS A 208 -14.16 -8.94 20.05
CA CYS A 208 -14.85 -8.83 18.77
C CYS A 208 -16.28 -9.38 18.85
N PRO A 209 -17.31 -8.60 18.53
CA PRO A 209 -18.70 -9.02 18.61
C PRO A 209 -19.10 -10.02 17.52
N ASP A 210 -18.31 -10.18 16.49
CA ASP A 210 -18.53 -11.15 15.41
C ASP A 210 -18.34 -12.57 15.95
N THR A 211 -19.40 -13.37 15.95
CA THR A 211 -19.39 -14.76 16.43
C THR A 211 -19.00 -15.76 15.34
N ALA A 212 -18.91 -15.33 14.09
CA ALA A 212 -18.44 -16.19 13.00
C ALA A 212 -16.98 -16.62 13.26
N VAL A 213 -16.69 -17.87 12.94
CA VAL A 213 -15.33 -18.40 13.02
C VAL A 213 -14.80 -18.65 11.60
N PRO A 214 -14.09 -17.68 11.02
CA PRO A 214 -13.48 -17.87 9.71
C PRO A 214 -12.54 -19.06 9.71
N ARG A 215 -12.64 -19.91 8.70
CA ARG A 215 -11.81 -21.10 8.54
C ARG A 215 -10.56 -20.78 7.75
N LYS A 216 -9.39 -20.93 8.40
CA LYS A 216 -8.10 -20.83 7.70
C LYS A 216 -7.96 -22.01 6.74
N LEU A 217 -7.66 -21.72 5.47
CA LEU A 217 -7.37 -22.70 4.44
C LEU A 217 -5.85 -22.80 4.23
N ILE A 218 -5.37 -24.01 4.19
CA ILE A 218 -3.96 -24.34 3.94
C ILE A 218 -3.72 -24.47 2.43
#